data_acabbe0d5f25d4331234a7255453f36c
#
_entry.id   acabbe0d5f25d4331234a7255453f36c
#
_cell.length_a   1.000
_cell.length_b   1.000
_cell.length_c   1.000
_cell.angle_alpha   90.00
_cell.angle_beta   90.00
_cell.angle_gamma   90.00
#
_symmetry.space_group_name_H-M   'P 1'
#
loop_
_entity.id
_entity.type
_entity.pdbx_description
1 polymer ?
#
loop_
_entity_poly.entity_id
_entity_poly.type
_entity_poly.pdbx_seq_one_letter_code
_entity_poly.pdbx_strand_id
1 'polypeptide(L)'
;MNKKLLLFVFIGAMNIKAIGQAPKIDTVAVSILDRMSAIIGDLSSCSVTIKSNYDINSRELGLVKHSNEHELYLHGPNKLLVKSEGDKGSHILSYNGKTLTYYSRDKNQFGLIPSQASVVDMIDSVNKMYGIEFPGADFFYPTFVDDILAESKNLVFIGITKVGDKDCFHIAGTAKDKTFQFWISDDAFYLPMKMVIVHTAKENNPQFEAVFTNWKINPDLPDAMFEFNAPPNAKKIKMVAKTIKK
;
A
#
# COMPACT_ATOMS: atom_id res chain seq x y z
N MET A 1 -53.50 51.98 33.93
CA MET A 1 -53.56 51.23 32.62
C MET A 1 -52.18 51.22 32.03
N ASN A 2 -51.43 50.12 32.29
CA ASN A 2 -50.08 49.92 31.80
C ASN A 2 -50.07 49.00 30.56
N LYS A 3 -49.76 49.60 29.40
CA LYS A 3 -49.58 48.84 28.16
C LYS A 3 -48.18 48.28 28.17
N LYS A 4 -48.07 46.91 28.27
CA LYS A 4 -46.84 46.17 28.05
C LYS A 4 -46.63 45.99 26.53
N LEU A 5 -45.56 46.60 26.01
CA LEU A 5 -45.09 46.43 24.63
C LEU A 5 -44.31 45.10 24.55
N LEU A 6 -44.83 44.11 23.82
CA LEU A 6 -44.16 42.85 23.52
C LEU A 6 -43.25 43.08 22.30
N LEU A 7 -41.94 43.06 22.52
CA LEU A 7 -40.94 43.10 21.46
C LEU A 7 -40.69 41.66 20.96
N PHE A 8 -41.18 41.32 19.77
CA PHE A 8 -40.89 40.08 19.09
C PHE A 8 -39.51 40.19 18.45
N VAL A 9 -38.51 39.51 19.03
CA VAL A 9 -37.19 39.32 18.42
C VAL A 9 -37.28 38.14 17.45
N PHE A 10 -37.27 38.44 16.15
CA PHE A 10 -37.23 37.45 15.08
C PHE A 10 -35.75 36.97 14.96
N ILE A 11 -35.41 35.85 15.57
CA ILE A 11 -34.11 35.19 15.38
C ILE A 11 -34.18 34.43 14.04
N GLY A 12 -33.72 35.10 12.97
CA GLY A 12 -33.50 34.42 11.69
C GLY A 12 -32.41 33.36 11.82
N ALA A 13 -32.78 32.08 11.74
CA ALA A 13 -31.82 30.99 11.63
C ALA A 13 -31.08 31.12 10.30
N MET A 14 -29.88 31.72 10.31
CA MET A 14 -28.96 31.64 9.18
C MET A 14 -28.50 30.18 9.06
N ASN A 15 -29.03 29.48 8.06
CA ASN A 15 -28.47 28.23 7.60
C ASN A 15 -27.09 28.48 6.96
N ILE A 16 -26.06 28.46 7.76
CA ILE A 16 -24.69 28.44 7.25
C ILE A 16 -24.51 27.07 6.59
N LYS A 17 -24.68 26.99 5.28
CA LYS A 17 -24.23 25.86 4.49
C LYS A 17 -22.71 25.80 4.71
N ALA A 18 -22.23 24.74 5.36
CA ALA A 18 -20.80 24.43 5.39
C ALA A 18 -20.35 24.26 3.93
N ILE A 19 -19.74 25.29 3.38
CA ILE A 19 -19.06 25.21 2.08
C ILE A 19 -17.87 24.28 2.33
N GLY A 20 -17.97 23.04 1.87
CA GLY A 20 -16.87 22.11 1.89
C GLY A 20 -15.67 22.79 1.22
N GLN A 21 -14.56 22.89 1.93
CA GLN A 21 -13.34 23.49 1.39
C GLN A 21 -12.92 22.69 0.16
N ALA A 22 -12.69 23.36 -0.97
CA ALA A 22 -12.20 22.71 -2.18
C ALA A 22 -10.90 21.91 -1.88
N PRO A 23 -10.67 20.75 -2.49
CA PRO A 23 -9.46 20.00 -2.31
C PRO A 23 -8.23 20.89 -2.53
N LYS A 24 -7.29 20.86 -1.59
CA LYS A 24 -6.00 21.56 -1.76
C LYS A 24 -4.99 20.57 -2.32
N ILE A 25 -4.84 20.58 -3.64
CA ILE A 25 -3.91 19.72 -4.35
C ILE A 25 -2.70 20.56 -4.79
N ASP A 26 -1.52 20.21 -4.26
CA ASP A 26 -0.26 20.85 -4.61
C ASP A 26 0.30 20.22 -5.89
N THR A 27 0.50 21.03 -6.92
CA THR A 27 1.02 20.59 -8.22
C THR A 27 2.45 20.05 -8.15
N VAL A 28 3.26 20.52 -7.19
CA VAL A 28 4.62 20.00 -6.96
C VAL A 28 4.53 18.56 -6.44
N ALA A 29 3.64 18.28 -5.48
CA ALA A 29 3.41 16.93 -4.97
C ALA A 29 2.94 15.99 -6.10
N VAL A 30 2.02 16.44 -6.94
CA VAL A 30 1.53 15.66 -8.11
C VAL A 30 2.69 15.35 -9.05
N SER A 31 3.48 16.37 -9.43
CA SER A 31 4.61 16.18 -10.36
C SER A 31 5.65 15.19 -9.85
N ILE A 32 5.91 15.16 -8.54
CA ILE A 32 6.84 14.20 -7.94
C ILE A 32 6.25 12.77 -8.01
N LEU A 33 4.97 12.59 -7.69
CA LEU A 33 4.29 11.30 -7.78
C LEU A 33 4.20 10.79 -9.22
N ASP A 34 3.90 11.66 -10.18
CA ASP A 34 3.87 11.34 -11.62
C ASP A 34 5.24 10.83 -12.10
N ARG A 35 6.32 11.51 -11.70
CA ARG A 35 7.69 11.06 -12.04
C ARG A 35 8.01 9.71 -11.43
N MET A 36 7.69 9.51 -10.16
CA MET A 36 7.84 8.21 -9.50
C MET A 36 7.07 7.12 -10.25
N SER A 37 5.79 7.35 -10.53
CA SER A 37 4.92 6.38 -11.23
C SER A 37 5.43 6.06 -12.63
N ALA A 38 5.89 7.06 -13.39
CA ALA A 38 6.48 6.87 -14.71
C ALA A 38 7.73 5.99 -14.66
N ILE A 39 8.65 6.26 -13.71
CA ILE A 39 9.88 5.46 -13.57
C ILE A 39 9.57 4.03 -13.15
N ILE A 40 8.68 3.82 -12.19
CA ILE A 40 8.26 2.48 -11.76
C ILE A 40 7.59 1.73 -12.92
N GLY A 41 6.74 2.41 -13.70
CA GLY A 41 6.04 1.83 -14.86
C GLY A 41 6.97 1.41 -16.00
N ASP A 42 8.12 2.07 -16.16
CA ASP A 42 9.12 1.78 -17.19
C ASP A 42 10.10 0.65 -16.79
N LEU A 43 10.02 0.14 -15.56
CA LEU A 43 10.91 -0.93 -15.11
C LEU A 43 10.58 -2.26 -15.80
N SER A 44 11.53 -2.84 -16.50
CA SER A 44 11.42 -4.23 -17.00
C SER A 44 11.58 -5.24 -15.87
N SER A 45 12.39 -4.91 -14.87
CA SER A 45 12.56 -5.70 -13.65
C SER A 45 12.98 -4.80 -12.48
N CYS A 46 12.72 -5.26 -11.26
CA CYS A 46 13.28 -4.62 -10.08
C CYS A 46 13.43 -5.61 -8.92
N SER A 47 14.26 -5.26 -7.96
CA SER A 47 14.22 -5.87 -6.62
C SER A 47 14.31 -4.80 -5.55
N VAL A 48 13.66 -5.07 -4.42
CA VAL A 48 13.62 -4.16 -3.27
C VAL A 48 13.43 -4.95 -1.97
N THR A 49 14.04 -4.48 -0.90
CA THR A 49 13.76 -4.94 0.47
C THR A 49 12.78 -3.98 1.11
N ILE A 50 11.68 -4.52 1.65
CA ILE A 50 10.61 -3.73 2.30
C ILE A 50 10.51 -4.15 3.76
N LYS A 51 10.78 -3.23 4.69
CA LYS A 51 10.51 -3.42 6.11
C LYS A 51 9.21 -2.74 6.47
N SER A 52 8.23 -3.51 6.90
CA SER A 52 6.90 -2.99 7.24
C SER A 52 6.56 -3.20 8.71
N ASN A 53 5.89 -2.19 9.27
CA ASN A 53 5.29 -2.23 10.60
C ASN A 53 3.81 -1.89 10.48
N TYR A 54 2.95 -2.62 11.18
CA TYR A 54 1.53 -2.35 11.17
C TYR A 54 0.89 -2.66 12.52
N ASP A 55 -0.18 -1.92 12.82
CA ASP A 55 -0.91 -2.06 14.06
C ASP A 55 -2.15 -2.93 13.87
N ILE A 56 -2.38 -3.82 14.85
CA ILE A 56 -3.63 -4.58 14.97
C ILE A 56 -4.30 -4.19 16.28
N ASN A 57 -5.61 -3.89 16.21
CA ASN A 57 -6.41 -3.65 17.39
C ASN A 57 -6.64 -4.97 18.16
N SER A 58 -6.17 -5.01 19.39
CA SER A 58 -6.48 -6.01 20.39
C SER A 58 -7.51 -5.45 21.38
N ARG A 59 -8.52 -6.25 21.74
CA ARG A 59 -9.52 -5.83 22.73
C ARG A 59 -8.92 -5.59 24.11
N GLU A 60 -7.86 -6.29 24.45
CA GLU A 60 -7.26 -6.27 25.78
C GLU A 60 -6.04 -5.34 25.85
N LEU A 61 -5.27 -5.24 24.76
CA LEU A 61 -3.96 -4.56 24.78
C LEU A 61 -3.95 -3.23 24.00
N GLY A 62 -5.06 -2.87 23.34
CA GLY A 62 -5.08 -1.72 22.43
C GLY A 62 -4.36 -2.04 21.12
N LEU A 63 -3.50 -1.13 20.64
CA LEU A 63 -2.73 -1.37 19.43
C LEU A 63 -1.52 -2.28 19.72
N VAL A 64 -1.46 -3.40 18.99
CA VAL A 64 -0.29 -4.29 18.99
C VAL A 64 0.43 -4.15 17.66
N LYS A 65 1.72 -3.81 17.73
CA LYS A 65 2.55 -3.62 16.54
C LYS A 65 3.14 -4.96 16.08
N HIS A 66 3.06 -5.17 14.77
CA HIS A 66 3.65 -6.31 14.08
C HIS A 66 4.66 -5.82 13.05
N SER A 67 5.70 -6.63 12.82
CA SER A 67 6.77 -6.31 11.89
C SER A 67 7.01 -7.44 10.90
N ASN A 68 7.28 -7.06 9.64
CA ASN A 68 7.70 -7.98 8.60
C ASN A 68 8.85 -7.38 7.80
N GLU A 69 9.69 -8.26 7.26
CA GLU A 69 10.64 -7.93 6.20
C GLU A 69 10.29 -8.74 4.95
N HIS A 70 10.34 -8.07 3.78
CA HIS A 70 10.01 -8.67 2.50
C HIS A 70 11.16 -8.41 1.52
N GLU A 71 11.56 -9.47 0.81
CA GLU A 71 12.37 -9.35 -0.40
C GLU A 71 11.44 -9.50 -1.61
N LEU A 72 11.32 -8.46 -2.40
CA LEU A 72 10.49 -8.45 -3.60
C LEU A 72 11.39 -8.45 -4.84
N TYR A 73 11.05 -9.31 -5.80
CA TYR A 73 11.66 -9.41 -7.13
C TYR A 73 10.52 -9.43 -8.15
N LEU A 74 10.53 -8.45 -9.05
CA LEU A 74 9.56 -8.33 -10.13
C LEU A 74 10.27 -8.40 -11.47
N HIS A 75 9.75 -9.19 -12.39
CA HIS A 75 10.15 -9.21 -13.79
C HIS A 75 8.88 -9.13 -14.65
N GLY A 76 8.68 -7.96 -15.24
CA GLY A 76 7.48 -7.71 -16.04
C GLY A 76 7.39 -8.58 -17.27
N PRO A 77 6.19 -8.78 -17.78
CA PRO A 77 4.93 -8.28 -17.22
C PRO A 77 4.27 -9.21 -16.18
N ASN A 78 4.79 -10.43 -15.98
CA ASN A 78 4.03 -11.49 -15.32
C ASN A 78 4.84 -12.41 -14.39
N LYS A 79 5.94 -11.93 -13.81
CA LYS A 79 6.72 -12.71 -12.85
C LYS A 79 6.95 -11.92 -11.56
N LEU A 80 6.69 -12.56 -10.44
CA LEU A 80 6.84 -11.95 -9.12
C LEU A 80 7.32 -13.01 -8.12
N LEU A 81 8.31 -12.66 -7.30
CA LEU A 81 8.72 -13.43 -6.15
C LEU A 81 8.75 -12.51 -4.94
N VAL A 82 8.00 -12.86 -3.89
CA VAL A 82 8.05 -12.18 -2.60
C VAL A 82 8.38 -13.20 -1.53
N LYS A 83 9.46 -12.97 -0.81
CA LYS A 83 9.83 -13.73 0.39
C LYS A 83 9.54 -12.84 1.59
N SER A 84 8.73 -13.32 2.52
CA SER A 84 8.29 -12.57 3.70
C SER A 84 8.68 -13.30 4.97
N GLU A 85 9.26 -12.56 5.90
CA GLU A 85 9.58 -13.01 7.25
C GLU A 85 9.10 -12.00 8.27
N GLY A 86 8.49 -12.46 9.34
CA GLY A 86 7.97 -11.59 10.38
C GLY A 86 7.48 -12.34 11.61
N ASP A 87 6.98 -11.61 12.58
CA ASP A 87 6.51 -12.17 13.85
C ASP A 87 5.24 -13.04 13.72
N LYS A 88 4.59 -13.04 12.56
CA LYS A 88 3.46 -13.93 12.22
C LYS A 88 3.84 -15.10 11.32
N GLY A 89 5.13 -15.34 11.12
CA GLY A 89 5.62 -16.46 10.34
C GLY A 89 6.33 -16.06 9.06
N SER A 90 6.74 -17.09 8.32
CA SER A 90 7.54 -16.96 7.10
C SER A 90 6.85 -17.61 5.91
N HIS A 91 6.79 -16.90 4.78
CA HIS A 91 6.15 -17.42 3.57
C HIS A 91 6.80 -16.89 2.30
N ILE A 92 6.57 -17.60 1.22
CA ILE A 92 6.99 -17.21 -0.13
C ILE A 92 5.77 -17.17 -1.03
N LEU A 93 5.67 -16.12 -1.83
CA LEU A 93 4.75 -15.97 -2.96
C LEU A 93 5.60 -16.00 -4.23
N SER A 94 5.39 -16.98 -5.12
CA SER A 94 6.13 -17.12 -6.37
C SER A 94 5.14 -17.20 -7.52
N TYR A 95 5.23 -16.26 -8.46
CA TYR A 95 4.41 -16.19 -9.66
C TYR A 95 5.28 -16.27 -10.91
N ASN A 96 5.05 -17.29 -11.75
CA ASN A 96 5.83 -17.54 -12.96
C ASN A 96 5.10 -17.20 -14.27
N GLY A 97 3.99 -16.44 -14.19
CA GLY A 97 3.14 -16.10 -15.33
C GLY A 97 2.04 -17.13 -15.65
N LYS A 98 2.02 -18.26 -14.93
CA LYS A 98 1.00 -19.33 -15.10
C LYS A 98 0.34 -19.73 -13.79
N THR A 99 1.10 -19.68 -12.71
CA THR A 99 0.65 -20.13 -11.39
C THR A 99 1.27 -19.25 -10.31
N LEU A 100 0.45 -18.76 -9.41
CA LEU A 100 0.91 -18.22 -8.13
C LEU A 100 0.99 -19.37 -7.13
N THR A 101 2.16 -19.55 -6.54
CA THR A 101 2.40 -20.47 -5.42
C THR A 101 2.51 -19.68 -4.13
N TYR A 102 1.71 -20.06 -3.13
CA TYR A 102 1.90 -19.66 -1.74
C TYR A 102 2.61 -20.82 -1.01
N TYR A 103 3.73 -20.54 -0.38
CA TYR A 103 4.45 -21.53 0.43
C TYR A 103 4.69 -20.99 1.85
N SER A 104 4.13 -21.66 2.87
CA SER A 104 4.43 -21.39 4.27
C SER A 104 5.65 -22.22 4.69
N ARG A 105 6.75 -21.54 5.03
CA ARG A 105 7.96 -22.21 5.51
C ARG A 105 7.73 -22.90 6.86
N ASP A 106 7.04 -22.22 7.78
CA ASP A 106 6.82 -22.72 9.14
C ASP A 106 5.99 -24.00 9.16
N LYS A 107 5.01 -24.10 8.24
CA LYS A 107 4.12 -25.28 8.14
C LYS A 107 4.61 -26.32 7.13
N ASN A 108 5.63 -25.99 6.35
CA ASN A 108 6.07 -26.76 5.18
C ASN A 108 4.90 -27.16 4.28
N GLN A 109 4.05 -26.18 3.92
CA GLN A 109 2.84 -26.36 3.13
C GLN A 109 2.77 -25.36 1.98
N PHE A 110 2.30 -25.82 0.82
CA PHE A 110 2.11 -24.94 -0.33
C PHE A 110 0.75 -25.10 -0.99
N GLY A 111 0.24 -23.98 -1.52
CA GLY A 111 -0.97 -23.93 -2.32
C GLY A 111 -0.68 -23.33 -3.69
N LEU A 112 -1.41 -23.78 -4.70
CA LEU A 112 -1.28 -23.33 -6.08
C LEU A 112 -2.57 -22.62 -6.51
N ILE A 113 -2.43 -21.44 -7.12
CA ILE A 113 -3.52 -20.66 -7.70
C ILE A 113 -3.16 -20.44 -9.18
N PRO A 114 -3.87 -21.09 -10.12
CA PRO A 114 -3.66 -20.85 -11.55
C PRO A 114 -4.01 -19.39 -11.90
N SER A 115 -3.13 -18.73 -12.65
CA SER A 115 -3.32 -17.38 -13.17
C SER A 115 -2.49 -17.21 -14.43
N GLN A 116 -3.01 -16.51 -15.43
CA GLN A 116 -2.31 -16.20 -16.68
C GLN A 116 -2.47 -14.69 -16.98
N ALA A 117 -2.28 -13.88 -15.98
CA ALA A 117 -2.50 -12.44 -16.01
C ALA A 117 -1.17 -11.67 -15.89
N SER A 118 -1.23 -10.36 -16.04
CA SER A 118 -0.14 -9.49 -15.59
C SER A 118 0.06 -9.62 -14.07
N VAL A 119 1.18 -9.14 -13.55
CA VAL A 119 1.41 -9.12 -12.09
C VAL A 119 0.31 -8.35 -11.37
N VAL A 120 -0.08 -7.18 -11.88
CA VAL A 120 -1.12 -6.32 -11.28
C VAL A 120 -2.47 -7.04 -11.24
N ASP A 121 -2.94 -7.58 -12.39
CA ASP A 121 -4.22 -8.30 -12.45
C ASP A 121 -4.22 -9.56 -11.56
N MET A 122 -3.08 -10.25 -11.45
CA MET A 122 -2.92 -11.40 -10.56
C MET A 122 -3.04 -10.96 -9.11
N ILE A 123 -2.38 -9.87 -8.69
CA ILE A 123 -2.45 -9.31 -7.33
C ILE A 123 -3.90 -8.98 -6.98
N ASP A 124 -4.62 -8.26 -7.84
CA ASP A 124 -6.03 -7.90 -7.62
C ASP A 124 -6.93 -9.11 -7.43
N SER A 125 -6.81 -10.08 -8.36
CA SER A 125 -7.59 -11.30 -8.32
C SER A 125 -7.35 -12.09 -7.03
N VAL A 126 -6.09 -12.25 -6.65
CA VAL A 126 -5.68 -13.05 -5.49
C VAL A 126 -6.02 -12.33 -4.17
N ASN A 127 -5.85 -11.02 -4.10
CA ASN A 127 -6.28 -10.24 -2.95
C ASN A 127 -7.79 -10.35 -2.74
N LYS A 128 -8.57 -10.15 -3.81
CA LYS A 128 -10.04 -10.24 -3.79
C LYS A 128 -10.53 -11.62 -3.36
N MET A 129 -9.96 -12.68 -3.94
CA MET A 129 -10.44 -14.05 -3.71
C MET A 129 -9.90 -14.68 -2.43
N TYR A 130 -8.65 -14.44 -2.09
CA TYR A 130 -7.96 -15.15 -1.00
C TYR A 130 -7.53 -14.21 0.14
N GLY A 131 -7.53 -12.89 -0.08
CA GLY A 131 -7.06 -11.89 0.88
C GLY A 131 -5.56 -11.95 1.12
N ILE A 132 -4.82 -12.35 0.11
CA ILE A 132 -3.36 -12.28 0.13
C ILE A 132 -2.98 -10.85 -0.25
N GLU A 133 -2.23 -10.21 0.62
CA GLU A 133 -1.74 -8.84 0.43
C GLU A 133 -0.30 -8.89 -0.07
N PHE A 134 0.04 -7.93 -0.92
CA PHE A 134 1.39 -7.80 -1.47
C PHE A 134 1.96 -6.45 -1.02
N PRO A 135 3.04 -6.43 -0.24
CA PRO A 135 3.60 -5.20 0.29
C PRO A 135 4.10 -4.28 -0.82
N GLY A 136 3.70 -3.01 -0.76
CA GLY A 136 4.11 -1.99 -1.73
C GLY A 136 3.56 -2.17 -3.15
N ALA A 137 2.56 -3.05 -3.35
CA ALA A 137 1.96 -3.30 -4.65
C ALA A 137 1.37 -2.03 -5.28
N ASP A 138 0.85 -1.12 -4.46
CA ASP A 138 0.20 0.11 -4.91
C ASP A 138 1.09 0.94 -5.85
N PHE A 139 2.40 0.98 -5.62
CA PHE A 139 3.33 1.74 -6.45
C PHE A 139 3.50 1.19 -7.88
N PHE A 140 3.12 -0.07 -8.12
CA PHE A 140 3.22 -0.72 -9.43
C PHE A 140 1.93 -0.59 -10.26
N TYR A 141 0.88 0.04 -9.71
CA TYR A 141 -0.37 0.27 -10.47
C TYR A 141 -0.22 1.48 -11.38
N PRO A 142 -0.56 1.35 -12.67
CA PRO A 142 -0.53 2.49 -13.60
C PRO A 142 -1.45 3.64 -13.17
N THR A 143 -2.49 3.32 -12.38
CA THR A 143 -3.49 4.28 -11.88
C THR A 143 -3.12 4.89 -10.54
N PHE A 144 -1.95 4.58 -9.96
CA PHE A 144 -1.58 4.98 -8.60
C PHE A 144 -1.80 6.48 -8.33
N VAL A 145 -1.35 7.36 -9.23
CA VAL A 145 -1.48 8.81 -9.02
C VAL A 145 -2.93 9.25 -9.17
N ASP A 146 -3.66 8.74 -10.16
CA ASP A 146 -5.08 9.03 -10.37
C ASP A 146 -5.92 8.58 -9.17
N ASP A 147 -5.63 7.41 -8.60
CA ASP A 147 -6.31 6.89 -7.42
C ASP A 147 -6.03 7.75 -6.19
N ILE A 148 -4.78 8.15 -5.98
CA ILE A 148 -4.40 9.10 -4.91
C ILE A 148 -5.14 10.43 -5.07
N LEU A 149 -5.21 10.98 -6.28
CA LEU A 149 -5.89 12.25 -6.53
C LEU A 149 -7.40 12.13 -6.33
N ALA A 150 -8.02 11.05 -6.79
CA ALA A 150 -9.46 10.81 -6.65
C ALA A 150 -9.91 10.69 -5.18
N GLU A 151 -9.07 10.11 -4.32
CA GLU A 151 -9.36 9.95 -2.89
C GLU A 151 -8.99 11.17 -2.04
N SER A 152 -8.06 12.01 -2.52
CA SER A 152 -7.46 13.09 -1.71
C SER A 152 -8.40 14.27 -1.50
N LYS A 153 -8.54 14.67 -0.23
CA LYS A 153 -9.06 15.99 0.15
C LYS A 153 -7.95 17.04 0.12
N ASN A 154 -6.76 16.67 0.55
CA ASN A 154 -5.57 17.50 0.47
C ASN A 154 -4.39 16.61 0.05
N LEU A 155 -3.48 17.18 -0.73
CA LEU A 155 -2.20 16.61 -1.10
C LEU A 155 -1.19 17.74 -1.13
N VAL A 156 -0.11 17.64 -0.35
CA VAL A 156 0.84 18.74 -0.12
C VAL A 156 2.27 18.24 -0.15
N PHE A 157 3.14 18.95 -0.84
CA PHE A 157 4.58 18.82 -0.70
C PHE A 157 5.02 19.52 0.59
N ILE A 158 5.58 18.77 1.54
CA ILE A 158 5.99 19.28 2.85
C ILE A 158 7.40 19.87 2.78
N GLY A 159 8.27 19.31 1.93
CA GLY A 159 9.66 19.70 1.81
C GLY A 159 10.57 18.49 1.60
N ILE A 160 11.87 18.72 1.74
CA ILE A 160 12.89 17.66 1.67
C ILE A 160 13.27 17.22 3.07
N THR A 161 13.24 15.90 3.31
CA THR A 161 13.63 15.27 4.57
C THR A 161 14.48 14.04 4.32
N LYS A 162 15.10 13.49 5.36
CA LYS A 162 15.93 12.28 5.21
C LYS A 162 15.17 11.00 5.55
N VAL A 163 15.43 9.95 4.76
CA VAL A 163 15.10 8.57 5.11
C VAL A 163 16.41 7.78 5.07
N GLY A 164 16.92 7.41 6.23
CA GLY A 164 18.31 6.93 6.35
C GLY A 164 19.29 8.03 5.93
N ASP A 165 20.15 7.73 4.96
CA ASP A 165 21.14 8.64 4.38
C ASP A 165 20.64 9.38 3.14
N LYS A 166 19.42 9.08 2.64
CA LYS A 166 18.86 9.64 1.41
C LYS A 166 18.00 10.87 1.68
N ASP A 167 18.22 11.94 0.90
CA ASP A 167 17.29 13.05 0.80
C ASP A 167 16.06 12.61 0.02
N CYS A 168 14.87 12.99 0.52
CA CYS A 168 13.60 12.57 -0.06
C CYS A 168 12.62 13.72 -0.10
N PHE A 169 11.86 13.81 -1.18
CA PHE A 169 10.65 14.62 -1.25
C PHE A 169 9.60 14.03 -0.32
N HIS A 170 9.16 14.79 0.67
CA HIS A 170 8.13 14.39 1.61
C HIS A 170 6.78 14.96 1.18
N ILE A 171 5.84 14.07 0.89
CA ILE A 171 4.47 14.37 0.47
C ILE A 171 3.52 13.84 1.52
N ALA A 172 2.50 14.63 1.88
CA ALA A 172 1.42 14.19 2.75
C ALA A 172 0.06 14.46 2.14
N GLY A 173 -0.88 13.56 2.40
CA GLY A 173 -2.25 13.68 1.95
C GLY A 173 -3.26 13.26 2.99
N THR A 174 -4.49 13.75 2.81
CA THR A 174 -5.65 13.35 3.61
C THR A 174 -6.76 12.86 2.69
N ALA A 175 -7.35 11.74 3.02
CA ALA A 175 -8.54 11.19 2.40
C ALA A 175 -9.72 11.17 3.38
N LYS A 176 -10.82 10.52 3.03
CA LYS A 176 -12.03 10.46 3.88
C LYS A 176 -11.78 9.69 5.19
N ASP A 177 -11.04 8.60 5.11
CA ASP A 177 -10.90 7.59 6.16
C ASP A 177 -9.43 7.29 6.54
N LYS A 178 -8.49 7.99 5.91
CA LYS A 178 -7.05 7.83 6.14
C LYS A 178 -6.28 9.12 5.90
N THR A 179 -5.12 9.22 6.52
CA THR A 179 -4.04 10.12 6.08
C THR A 179 -2.89 9.25 5.58
N PHE A 180 -2.11 9.80 4.65
CA PHE A 180 -0.98 9.08 4.09
C PHE A 180 0.20 10.01 3.87
N GLN A 181 1.38 9.44 3.87
CA GLN A 181 2.63 10.15 3.61
C GLN A 181 3.54 9.28 2.75
N PHE A 182 4.23 9.91 1.80
CA PHE A 182 5.21 9.28 0.94
C PHE A 182 6.52 10.04 1.01
N TRP A 183 7.62 9.31 1.01
CA TRP A 183 8.97 9.82 0.85
C TRP A 183 9.55 9.23 -0.42
N ILE A 184 9.81 10.08 -1.39
CA ILE A 184 10.33 9.72 -2.70
C ILE A 184 11.76 10.22 -2.80
N SER A 185 12.71 9.41 -3.25
CA SER A 185 14.11 9.82 -3.32
C SER A 185 14.30 11.10 -4.17
N ASP A 186 15.08 12.05 -3.64
CA ASP A 186 15.49 13.26 -4.35
C ASP A 186 16.75 12.96 -5.17
N ASP A 187 16.58 12.07 -6.15
CA ASP A 187 17.61 11.70 -7.11
C ASP A 187 16.99 11.43 -8.50
N ALA A 188 17.78 11.00 -9.46
CA ALA A 188 17.32 10.76 -10.83
C ALA A 188 16.27 9.64 -10.95
N PHE A 189 16.12 8.79 -9.91
CA PHE A 189 15.29 7.59 -9.95
C PHE A 189 13.92 7.76 -9.31
N TYR A 190 13.70 8.81 -8.50
CA TYR A 190 12.40 9.08 -7.85
C TYR A 190 11.76 7.83 -7.21
N LEU A 191 12.56 6.99 -6.54
CA LEU A 191 12.06 5.74 -5.97
C LEU A 191 11.33 5.97 -4.64
N PRO A 192 10.25 5.21 -4.35
CA PRO A 192 9.64 5.23 -3.03
C PRO A 192 10.62 4.69 -1.98
N MET A 193 10.87 5.49 -0.95
CA MET A 193 11.80 5.17 0.14
C MET A 193 11.06 4.84 1.43
N LYS A 194 9.91 5.48 1.65
CA LYS A 194 9.07 5.24 2.83
C LYS A 194 7.62 5.61 2.53
N MET A 195 6.69 4.89 3.15
CA MET A 195 5.28 5.27 3.21
C MET A 195 4.72 5.07 4.60
N VAL A 196 3.74 5.89 4.97
CA VAL A 196 2.95 5.77 6.19
C VAL A 196 1.48 5.97 5.85
N ILE A 197 0.62 5.11 6.35
CA ILE A 197 -0.84 5.23 6.26
C ILE A 197 -1.41 5.18 7.68
N VAL A 198 -2.25 6.14 8.04
CA VAL A 198 -2.99 6.16 9.30
C VAL A 198 -4.47 6.02 8.99
N HIS A 199 -5.10 4.97 9.48
CA HIS A 199 -6.53 4.70 9.28
C HIS A 199 -7.38 5.49 10.27
N THR A 200 -7.72 6.73 9.94
CA THR A 200 -8.40 7.68 10.84
C THR A 200 -9.87 7.33 11.12
N ALA A 201 -10.48 6.47 10.31
CA ALA A 201 -11.85 5.98 10.54
C ALA A 201 -11.89 4.70 11.39
N LYS A 202 -10.74 4.10 11.72
CA LYS A 202 -10.66 2.91 12.57
C LYS A 202 -10.37 3.33 14.02
N GLU A 203 -10.88 2.55 14.97
CA GLU A 203 -10.60 2.74 16.39
C GLU A 203 -9.09 2.74 16.65
N ASN A 204 -8.62 3.67 17.50
CA ASN A 204 -7.22 3.90 17.85
C ASN A 204 -6.31 4.31 16.69
N ASN A 205 -6.85 4.61 15.50
CA ASN A 205 -6.10 5.04 14.32
C ASN A 205 -4.89 4.15 14.00
N PRO A 206 -5.08 2.85 13.74
CA PRO A 206 -3.99 1.94 13.46
C PRO A 206 -3.20 2.40 12.23
N GLN A 207 -1.87 2.21 12.30
CA GLN A 207 -0.95 2.67 11.28
C GLN A 207 -0.32 1.51 10.54
N PHE A 208 0.03 1.79 9.29
CA PHE A 208 0.94 0.99 8.48
C PHE A 208 2.12 1.87 8.10
N GLU A 209 3.34 1.37 8.28
CA GLU A 209 4.57 2.00 7.81
C GLU A 209 5.36 0.98 6.99
N ALA A 210 5.94 1.42 5.87
CA ALA A 210 6.88 0.63 5.10
C ALA A 210 8.10 1.47 4.73
N VAL A 211 9.30 0.88 4.87
CA VAL A 211 10.57 1.47 4.44
C VAL A 211 11.16 0.58 3.35
N PHE A 212 11.54 1.19 2.25
CA PHE A 212 12.05 0.54 1.05
C PHE A 212 13.56 0.78 0.95
N THR A 213 14.30 -0.30 0.84
CA THR A 213 15.77 -0.28 0.77
C THR A 213 16.30 -1.23 -0.28
N ASN A 214 17.58 -1.15 -0.60
CA ASN A 214 18.26 -2.08 -1.50
C ASN A 214 17.60 -2.17 -2.89
N TRP A 215 17.06 -1.07 -3.39
CA TRP A 215 16.52 -1.01 -4.74
C TRP A 215 17.58 -1.41 -5.78
N LYS A 216 17.21 -2.30 -6.70
CA LYS A 216 17.93 -2.58 -7.93
C LYS A 216 17.00 -2.36 -9.10
N ILE A 217 17.41 -1.54 -10.01
CA ILE A 217 16.66 -1.15 -11.21
C ILE A 217 17.14 -1.98 -12.38
N ASN A 218 16.21 -2.65 -13.06
CA ASN A 218 16.47 -3.51 -14.21
C ASN A 218 17.59 -4.54 -13.99
N PRO A 219 17.65 -5.24 -12.84
CA PRO A 219 18.60 -6.33 -12.65
C PRO A 219 18.26 -7.48 -13.58
N ASP A 220 19.28 -8.26 -13.95
CA ASP A 220 19.08 -9.56 -14.62
C ASP A 220 18.49 -10.54 -13.62
N LEU A 221 17.24 -10.96 -13.86
CA LEU A 221 16.51 -11.92 -13.01
C LEU A 221 16.14 -13.15 -13.85
N PRO A 222 16.85 -14.27 -13.67
CA PRO A 222 16.60 -15.47 -14.48
C PRO A 222 15.22 -16.06 -14.19
N ASP A 223 14.56 -16.58 -15.22
CA ASP A 223 13.22 -17.17 -15.13
C ASP A 223 13.08 -18.25 -14.07
N ALA A 224 14.14 -19.06 -13.89
CA ALA A 224 14.19 -20.10 -12.87
C ALA A 224 14.00 -19.59 -11.44
N MET A 225 14.25 -18.31 -11.19
CA MET A 225 14.06 -17.67 -9.89
C MET A 225 12.58 -17.63 -9.47
N PHE A 226 11.67 -17.58 -10.45
CA PHE A 226 10.23 -17.47 -10.23
C PHE A 226 9.53 -18.84 -10.23
N GLU A 227 10.27 -19.92 -10.50
CA GLU A 227 9.75 -21.27 -10.42
C GLU A 227 9.77 -21.78 -8.98
N PHE A 228 8.64 -22.35 -8.55
CA PHE A 228 8.57 -22.97 -7.24
C PHE A 228 8.93 -24.46 -7.33
N ASN A 229 9.98 -24.83 -6.63
CA ASN A 229 10.35 -26.22 -6.40
C ASN A 229 9.98 -26.60 -4.97
N ALA A 230 9.04 -27.53 -4.81
CA ALA A 230 8.58 -27.94 -3.49
C ALA A 230 9.73 -28.52 -2.66
N PRO A 231 9.99 -27.99 -1.45
CA PRO A 231 10.99 -28.55 -0.56
C PRO A 231 10.66 -29.99 -0.15
N PRO A 232 11.63 -30.74 0.33
CA PRO A 232 11.40 -32.11 0.83
C PRO A 232 10.28 -32.14 1.88
N ASN A 233 9.37 -33.12 1.74
CA ASN A 233 8.22 -33.32 2.62
C ASN A 233 7.19 -32.16 2.65
N ALA A 234 7.26 -31.18 1.75
CA ALA A 234 6.26 -30.13 1.65
C ALA A 234 4.90 -30.72 1.23
N LYS A 235 3.85 -30.32 1.97
CA LYS A 235 2.49 -30.83 1.73
C LYS A 235 1.70 -29.84 0.89
N LYS A 236 1.12 -30.33 -0.21
CA LYS A 236 0.19 -29.52 -1.02
C LYS A 236 -1.14 -29.36 -0.28
N ILE A 237 -1.62 -28.13 -0.18
CA ILE A 237 -2.93 -27.78 0.40
C ILE A 237 -3.85 -27.19 -0.67
N LYS A 238 -5.14 -27.29 -0.44
CA LYS A 238 -6.15 -26.59 -1.27
C LYS A 238 -6.27 -25.16 -0.82
N MET A 239 -6.11 -24.21 -1.74
CA MET A 239 -6.41 -22.80 -1.50
C MET A 239 -7.92 -22.62 -1.48
N VAL A 240 -8.46 -22.04 -0.40
CA VAL A 240 -9.88 -21.80 -0.24
C VAL A 240 -10.16 -20.31 -0.38
N ALA A 241 -10.98 -19.94 -1.35
CA ALA A 241 -11.40 -18.57 -1.53
C ALA A 241 -12.24 -18.08 -0.34
N LYS A 242 -12.12 -16.78 -0.03
CA LYS A 242 -12.99 -16.12 0.97
C LYS A 242 -14.45 -16.28 0.55
N THR A 243 -15.31 -16.62 1.49
CA THR A 243 -16.77 -16.56 1.27
C THR A 243 -17.15 -15.08 1.20
N ILE A 244 -17.48 -14.60 0.02
CA ILE A 244 -18.04 -13.25 -0.14
C ILE A 244 -19.46 -13.31 0.44
N LYS A 245 -19.66 -12.82 1.66
CA LYS A 245 -21.02 -12.57 2.15
C LYS A 245 -21.61 -11.46 1.25
N LYS A 246 -22.65 -11.86 0.51
CA LYS A 246 -23.50 -10.92 -0.24
C LYS A 246 -24.25 -10.00 0.70
#